data_58b98c1790e593a8ecdb81fb2a18c98e
#
_entry.id   58b98c1790e593a8ecdb81fb2a18c98e
#
_cell.length_a   1.000
_cell.length_b   1.000
_cell.length_c   1.000
_cell.angle_alpha   90.00
_cell.angle_beta   90.00
_cell.angle_gamma   90.00
#
_symmetry.space_group_name_H-M   'P 1'
#
loop_
_entity.id
_entity.type
_entity.pdbx_description
1 polymer ?
#
loop_
_entity_poly.entity_id
_entity_poly.type
_entity_poly.pdbx_seq_one_letter_code
_entity_poly.pdbx_strand_id
1 'polypeptide(L)'
;MSYIFCAYREYSQNVYKKLKKKYKNIFLIKKKEDLTISKIRKIRPKYIFFPDWSWIVPNEIVKLNNCICLHESNLPKFRGGSPIQNQIIKGIKKTKTTAFLMNSKLDAGDVLLQQDLSLKGSLDDILSRMEKNDYEIICKIIQGKFKRRKQRGVPSFYKRRT
;
A
#
# COMPACT_ATOMS: atom_id res chain seq x y z
N MET A 1 -1.33 -10.08 -18.16
CA MET A 1 -1.56 -10.25 -16.72
C MET A 1 -2.52 -9.17 -16.24
N SER A 2 -3.31 -9.48 -15.24
CA SER A 2 -4.28 -8.56 -14.64
C SER A 2 -3.87 -8.17 -13.23
N TYR A 3 -4.33 -7.00 -12.79
CA TYR A 3 -4.06 -6.45 -11.47
C TYR A 3 -5.33 -5.82 -10.91
N ILE A 4 -5.46 -5.81 -9.58
CA ILE A 4 -6.50 -5.08 -8.87
C ILE A 4 -5.83 -3.98 -8.04
N PHE A 5 -6.43 -2.81 -8.02
CA PHE A 5 -5.98 -1.64 -7.29
C PHE A 5 -7.09 -1.17 -6.36
N CYS A 6 -6.88 -1.29 -5.04
CA CYS A 6 -7.87 -0.96 -4.02
C CYS A 6 -7.54 0.40 -3.40
N ALA A 7 -8.35 1.41 -3.69
CA ALA A 7 -8.11 2.77 -3.24
C ALA A 7 -9.37 3.62 -3.32
N TYR A 8 -9.53 4.59 -2.43
CA TYR A 8 -10.72 5.41 -2.39
C TYR A 8 -10.45 6.92 -2.30
N ARG A 9 -9.30 7.36 -1.78
CA ARG A 9 -8.97 8.79 -1.72
C ARG A 9 -8.44 9.31 -3.05
N GLU A 10 -8.52 10.62 -3.23
CA GLU A 10 -8.15 11.28 -4.49
C GLU A 10 -6.69 11.02 -4.89
N TYR A 11 -5.75 11.15 -3.95
CA TYR A 11 -4.33 10.95 -4.27
C TYR A 11 -4.06 9.54 -4.82
N SER A 12 -4.69 8.55 -4.24
CA SER A 12 -4.52 7.15 -4.68
C SER A 12 -5.23 6.87 -6.01
N GLN A 13 -6.36 7.52 -6.26
CA GLN A 13 -7.01 7.42 -7.58
C GLN A 13 -6.19 8.09 -8.69
N ASN A 14 -5.42 9.14 -8.36
CA ASN A 14 -4.48 9.75 -9.29
C ASN A 14 -3.36 8.76 -9.68
N VAL A 15 -2.88 7.97 -8.73
CA VAL A 15 -1.95 6.87 -9.00
C VAL A 15 -2.57 5.84 -9.95
N TYR A 16 -3.79 5.44 -9.67
CA TYR A 16 -4.52 4.51 -10.55
C TYR A 16 -4.63 5.02 -11.98
N LYS A 17 -5.01 6.29 -12.15
CA LYS A 17 -5.13 6.90 -13.49
C LYS A 17 -3.83 6.83 -14.29
N LYS A 18 -2.69 7.08 -13.63
CA LYS A 18 -1.36 6.95 -14.25
C LYS A 18 -1.03 5.52 -14.60
N LEU A 19 -1.30 4.58 -13.68
CA LEU A 19 -1.08 3.15 -13.92
C LEU A 19 -1.95 2.62 -15.06
N LYS A 20 -3.21 3.07 -15.15
CA LYS A 20 -4.15 2.63 -16.20
C LYS A 20 -3.70 3.04 -17.60
N LYS A 21 -3.00 4.14 -17.74
CA LYS A 21 -2.40 4.54 -19.03
C LYS A 21 -1.33 3.55 -19.50
N LYS A 22 -0.58 2.98 -18.55
CA LYS A 22 0.53 2.06 -18.82
C LYS A 22 0.09 0.58 -18.84
N TYR A 23 -0.80 0.20 -17.93
CA TYR A 23 -1.27 -1.18 -17.76
C TYR A 23 -2.77 -1.27 -18.05
N LYS A 24 -3.16 -1.85 -19.19
CA LYS A 24 -4.57 -1.91 -19.63
C LYS A 24 -5.44 -2.76 -18.70
N ASN A 25 -4.89 -3.84 -18.15
CA ASN A 25 -5.61 -4.82 -17.33
C ASN A 25 -5.45 -4.56 -15.83
N ILE A 26 -5.55 -3.32 -15.41
CA ILE A 26 -5.62 -2.93 -13.99
C ILE A 26 -7.05 -2.44 -13.68
N PHE A 27 -7.63 -2.95 -12.60
CA PHE A 27 -9.04 -2.72 -12.24
C PHE A 27 -9.13 -2.05 -10.87
N LEU A 28 -9.88 -0.95 -10.79
CA LEU A 28 -10.06 -0.17 -9.56
C LEU A 28 -11.21 -0.72 -8.73
N ILE A 29 -10.97 -0.91 -7.43
CA ILE A 29 -11.97 -1.17 -6.40
C ILE A 29 -11.92 -0.04 -5.38
N LYS A 30 -13.04 0.68 -5.21
CA LYS A 30 -13.16 1.83 -4.29
C LYS A 30 -13.86 1.49 -2.98
N LYS A 31 -14.73 0.49 -2.98
CA LYS A 31 -15.58 0.14 -1.85
C LYS A 31 -15.24 -1.26 -1.36
N LYS A 32 -15.24 -1.45 -0.04
CA LYS A 32 -14.96 -2.76 0.56
C LYS A 32 -15.95 -3.84 0.11
N GLU A 33 -17.20 -3.46 -0.14
CA GLU A 33 -18.26 -4.36 -0.61
C GLU A 33 -17.96 -4.93 -1.99
N ASP A 34 -17.17 -4.22 -2.81
CA ASP A 34 -16.80 -4.66 -4.17
C ASP A 34 -15.57 -5.57 -4.19
N LEU A 35 -14.85 -5.68 -3.07
CA LEU A 35 -13.71 -6.59 -2.94
C LEU A 35 -14.22 -7.98 -2.55
N THR A 36 -14.64 -8.75 -3.55
CA THR A 36 -15.23 -10.08 -3.36
C THR A 36 -14.39 -11.18 -3.98
N ILE A 37 -14.47 -12.39 -3.40
CA ILE A 37 -13.83 -13.59 -3.97
C ILE A 37 -14.31 -13.84 -5.41
N SER A 38 -15.59 -13.64 -5.66
CA SER A 38 -16.16 -13.81 -7.01
C SER A 38 -15.50 -12.89 -8.04
N LYS A 39 -15.34 -11.60 -7.70
CA LYS A 39 -14.67 -10.64 -8.58
C LYS A 39 -13.19 -10.99 -8.80
N ILE A 40 -12.49 -11.38 -7.75
CA ILE A 40 -11.08 -11.78 -7.82
C ILE A 40 -10.93 -13.02 -8.72
N ARG A 41 -11.76 -14.02 -8.56
CA ARG A 41 -11.76 -15.23 -9.40
C ARG A 41 -12.01 -14.92 -10.88
N LYS A 42 -12.88 -13.95 -11.16
CA LYS A 42 -13.17 -13.50 -12.53
C LYS A 42 -11.97 -12.77 -13.16
N ILE A 43 -11.34 -11.87 -12.40
CA ILE A 43 -10.21 -11.05 -12.90
C ILE A 43 -8.91 -11.85 -12.94
N ARG A 44 -8.69 -12.78 -11.99
CA ARG A 44 -7.46 -13.57 -11.84
C ARG A 44 -6.21 -12.68 -11.75
N PRO A 45 -6.15 -11.75 -10.79
CA PRO A 45 -5.04 -10.82 -10.72
C PRO A 45 -3.74 -11.50 -10.31
N LYS A 46 -2.63 -11.06 -10.89
CA LYS A 46 -1.29 -11.43 -10.42
C LYS A 46 -1.00 -10.81 -9.06
N TYR A 47 -1.40 -9.55 -8.90
CA TYR A 47 -1.28 -8.79 -7.64
C TYR A 47 -2.57 -8.02 -7.37
N ILE A 48 -2.86 -7.85 -6.08
CA ILE A 48 -3.88 -6.93 -5.57
C ILE A 48 -3.15 -5.88 -4.75
N PHE A 49 -3.16 -4.63 -5.20
CA PHE A 49 -2.48 -3.52 -4.54
C PHE A 49 -3.43 -2.75 -3.62
N PHE A 50 -2.96 -2.47 -2.41
CA PHE A 50 -3.67 -1.68 -1.40
C PHE A 50 -2.84 -0.45 -1.00
N PRO A 51 -2.77 0.60 -1.82
CA PRO A 51 -2.04 1.82 -1.46
C PRO A 51 -2.81 2.71 -0.50
N ASP A 52 -4.12 2.58 -0.47
CA ASP A 52 -5.02 3.42 0.33
C ASP A 52 -6.28 2.64 0.69
N TRP A 53 -6.19 1.86 1.75
CA TRP A 53 -7.28 0.99 2.18
C TRP A 53 -7.43 1.02 3.69
N SER A 54 -8.61 1.44 4.17
CA SER A 54 -8.86 1.63 5.60
C SER A 54 -9.59 0.46 6.27
N TRP A 55 -9.91 -0.57 5.51
CA TRP A 55 -10.66 -1.71 6.01
C TRP A 55 -9.78 -2.96 6.10
N ILE A 56 -10.13 -3.85 7.02
CA ILE A 56 -9.46 -5.14 7.11
C ILE A 56 -9.77 -5.96 5.85
N VAL A 57 -8.72 -6.46 5.23
CA VAL A 57 -8.87 -7.39 4.10
C VAL A 57 -9.15 -8.79 4.66
N PRO A 58 -10.24 -9.45 4.24
CA PRO A 58 -10.54 -10.80 4.73
C PRO A 58 -9.38 -11.77 4.53
N ASN A 59 -9.08 -12.58 5.55
CA ASN A 59 -8.00 -13.57 5.51
C ASN A 59 -8.09 -14.51 4.30
N GLU A 60 -9.30 -14.87 3.91
CA GLU A 60 -9.54 -15.69 2.73
C GLU A 60 -8.95 -15.06 1.46
N ILE A 61 -9.08 -13.75 1.29
CA ILE A 61 -8.51 -13.01 0.17
C ILE A 61 -6.98 -12.97 0.29
N VAL A 62 -6.47 -12.66 1.48
CA VAL A 62 -5.01 -12.55 1.72
C VAL A 62 -4.31 -13.88 1.50
N LYS A 63 -4.90 -14.99 1.95
CA LYS A 63 -4.28 -16.32 1.84
C LYS A 63 -4.21 -16.84 0.40
N LEU A 64 -5.21 -16.53 -0.40
CA LEU A 64 -5.33 -17.07 -1.76
C LEU A 64 -4.72 -16.16 -2.85
N ASN A 65 -4.28 -14.96 -2.49
CA ASN A 65 -3.86 -13.96 -3.45
C ASN A 65 -2.59 -13.24 -3.00
N ASN A 66 -1.84 -12.72 -3.97
CA ASN A 66 -0.70 -11.85 -3.70
C ASN A 66 -1.20 -10.43 -3.42
N CYS A 67 -1.56 -10.18 -2.16
CA CYS A 67 -2.00 -8.88 -1.69
C CYS A 67 -0.79 -8.05 -1.24
N ILE A 68 -0.62 -6.88 -1.81
CA ILE A 68 0.51 -5.98 -1.55
C ILE A 68 -0.03 -4.68 -0.99
N CYS A 69 0.35 -4.35 0.23
CA CYS A 69 0.02 -3.08 0.87
C CYS A 69 1.18 -2.11 0.72
N LEU A 70 0.85 -0.84 0.49
CA LEU A 70 1.80 0.26 0.57
C LEU A 70 1.49 1.06 1.84
N HIS A 71 2.44 1.09 2.76
CA HIS A 71 2.31 1.69 4.09
C HIS A 71 3.36 2.79 4.28
N GLU A 72 2.94 3.94 4.80
CA GLU A 72 3.76 5.13 4.92
C GLU A 72 4.55 5.13 6.23
N SER A 73 5.39 4.13 6.42
CA SER A 73 6.36 4.07 7.51
C SER A 73 7.54 3.17 7.16
N ASN A 74 8.63 3.34 7.91
CA ASN A 74 9.76 2.42 7.85
C ASN A 74 9.44 1.20 8.72
N LEU A 75 8.64 0.26 8.17
CA LEU A 75 8.25 -0.96 8.88
C LEU A 75 9.47 -1.74 9.38
N PRO A 76 9.43 -2.31 10.57
CA PRO A 76 8.26 -2.59 11.44
C PRO A 76 7.82 -1.43 12.36
N LYS A 77 8.38 -0.25 12.24
CA LYS A 77 7.95 0.92 13.01
C LYS A 77 6.64 1.46 12.47
N PHE A 78 5.79 1.95 13.38
CA PHE A 78 4.51 2.56 13.04
C PHE A 78 3.57 1.65 12.26
N ARG A 79 3.46 0.39 12.65
CA ARG A 79 2.37 -0.48 12.20
C ARG A 79 1.03 0.06 12.72
N GLY A 80 -0.05 -0.23 12.01
CA GLY A 80 -1.40 0.15 12.40
C GLY A 80 -1.90 1.40 11.68
N GLY A 81 -2.77 2.17 12.35
CA GLY A 81 -3.49 3.28 11.74
C GLY A 81 -2.75 4.61 11.76
N SER A 82 -3.16 5.49 10.85
CA SER A 82 -2.69 6.89 10.76
C SER A 82 -1.16 7.04 10.85
N PRO A 83 -0.37 6.30 10.04
CA PRO A 83 1.08 6.30 10.18
C PRO A 83 1.70 7.68 9.96
N ILE A 84 1.22 8.46 9.02
CA ILE A 84 1.73 9.81 8.75
C ILE A 84 1.48 10.74 9.92
N GLN A 85 0.25 10.79 10.42
CA GLN A 85 -0.13 11.65 11.54
C GLN A 85 0.64 11.28 12.82
N ASN A 86 0.74 10.00 13.12
CA ASN A 86 1.47 9.52 14.30
C ASN A 86 2.97 9.86 14.22
N GLN A 87 3.57 9.75 13.04
CA GLN A 87 4.98 10.11 12.84
C GLN A 87 5.21 11.62 12.98
N ILE A 88 4.35 12.45 12.39
CA ILE A 88 4.45 13.91 12.47
C ILE A 88 4.36 14.37 13.94
N ILE A 89 3.41 13.84 14.71
CA ILE A 89 3.24 14.15 16.12
C ILE A 89 4.48 13.77 16.93
N LYS A 90 5.17 12.70 16.56
CA LYS A 90 6.43 12.26 17.16
C LYS A 90 7.66 13.04 16.66
N GLY A 91 7.48 14.04 15.82
CA GLY A 91 8.58 14.85 15.27
C GLY A 91 9.39 14.18 14.17
N ILE A 92 8.90 13.10 13.60
CA ILE A 92 9.59 12.40 12.50
C ILE A 92 9.40 13.18 11.19
N LYS A 93 10.50 13.49 10.54
CA LYS A 93 10.51 14.28 9.29
C LYS A 93 10.86 13.47 8.05
N LYS A 94 11.47 12.30 8.25
CA LYS A 94 11.85 11.39 7.17
C LYS A 94 11.36 9.98 7.50
N THR A 95 10.69 9.36 6.55
CA THR A 95 10.21 7.99 6.66
C THR A 95 10.35 7.27 5.31
N LYS A 96 9.63 6.20 5.13
CA LYS A 96 9.62 5.43 3.88
C LYS A 96 8.18 5.07 3.50
N THR A 97 7.93 4.98 2.20
CA THR A 97 6.82 4.18 1.68
C THR A 97 7.31 2.75 1.60
N THR A 98 6.64 1.85 2.29
CA THR A 98 7.00 0.42 2.31
C THR A 98 5.91 -0.39 1.61
N ALA A 99 6.28 -1.09 0.55
CA ALA A 99 5.43 -2.12 -0.06
C ALA A 99 5.77 -3.47 0.56
N PHE A 100 4.76 -4.15 1.07
CA PHE A 100 4.94 -5.46 1.69
C PHE A 100 3.84 -6.44 1.29
N LEU A 101 4.19 -7.73 1.27
CA LEU A 101 3.27 -8.81 1.00
C LEU A 101 2.43 -9.08 2.27
N MET A 102 1.12 -8.87 2.17
CA MET A 102 0.21 -9.02 3.31
C MET A 102 0.10 -10.47 3.77
N ASN A 103 0.01 -10.65 5.07
CA ASN A 103 -0.29 -11.93 5.72
C ASN A 103 -1.40 -11.72 6.78
N SER A 104 -1.66 -12.72 7.62
CA SER A 104 -2.70 -12.65 8.64
C SER A 104 -2.41 -11.69 9.80
N LYS A 105 -1.17 -11.19 9.91
CA LYS A 105 -0.74 -10.26 10.97
C LYS A 105 -0.70 -8.83 10.43
N LEU A 106 -1.20 -7.88 11.22
CA LEU A 106 -1.26 -6.47 10.83
C LEU A 106 0.13 -5.92 10.48
N ASP A 107 0.27 -5.44 9.24
CA ASP A 107 1.45 -4.75 8.71
C ASP A 107 2.78 -5.49 8.96
N ALA A 108 2.73 -6.82 9.09
CA ALA A 108 3.88 -7.63 9.49
C ALA A 108 4.52 -8.44 8.35
N GLY A 109 3.94 -8.37 7.16
CA GLY A 109 4.39 -9.18 6.02
C GLY A 109 5.77 -8.78 5.48
N ASP A 110 6.31 -9.63 4.63
CA ASP A 110 7.63 -9.43 4.05
C ASP A 110 7.68 -8.18 3.16
N VAL A 111 8.72 -7.38 3.34
CA VAL A 111 8.97 -6.19 2.54
C VAL A 111 9.42 -6.56 1.13
N LEU A 112 8.82 -5.93 0.14
CA LEU A 112 9.21 -6.06 -1.27
C LEU A 112 10.06 -4.90 -1.74
N LEU A 113 9.66 -3.67 -1.42
CA LEU A 113 10.35 -2.43 -1.77
C LEU A 113 10.13 -1.37 -0.72
N GLN A 114 11.10 -0.49 -0.58
CA GLN A 114 10.97 0.75 0.19
C GLN A 114 11.49 1.93 -0.63
N GLN A 115 10.90 3.08 -0.43
CA GLN A 115 11.31 4.34 -1.05
C GLN A 115 11.18 5.47 -0.04
N ASP A 116 12.18 6.35 0.01
CA ASP A 116 12.20 7.45 0.97
C ASP A 116 11.00 8.36 0.80
N LEU A 117 10.45 8.81 1.94
CA LEU A 117 9.31 9.71 2.01
C LEU A 117 9.60 10.84 3.01
N SER A 118 9.71 12.06 2.54
CA SER A 118 9.81 13.24 3.41
C SER A 118 8.41 13.63 3.92
N LEU A 119 8.31 13.89 5.22
CA LEU A 119 7.10 14.40 5.88
C LEU A 119 7.16 15.92 6.09
N LYS A 120 8.12 16.62 5.46
CA LYS A 120 8.22 18.08 5.52
C LYS A 120 7.26 18.75 4.56
N GLY A 121 6.84 19.96 4.91
CA GLY A 121 5.99 20.78 4.08
C GLY A 121 4.49 20.63 4.39
N SER A 122 3.65 21.02 3.46
CA SER A 122 2.20 20.93 3.59
C SER A 122 1.69 19.50 3.40
N LEU A 123 0.43 19.26 3.73
CA LEU A 123 -0.24 18.00 3.43
C LEU A 123 -0.20 17.69 1.92
N ASP A 124 -0.44 18.70 1.10
CA ASP A 124 -0.40 18.53 -0.37
C ASP A 124 0.98 18.12 -0.86
N ASP A 125 2.05 18.65 -0.26
CA ASP A 125 3.43 18.24 -0.58
C ASP A 125 3.65 16.76 -0.24
N ILE A 126 3.18 16.32 0.91
CA ILE A 126 3.30 14.92 1.36
C ILE A 126 2.49 14.01 0.43
N LEU A 127 1.24 14.37 0.12
CA LEU A 127 0.39 13.57 -0.78
C LEU A 127 1.00 13.44 -2.17
N SER A 128 1.60 14.52 -2.71
CA SER A 128 2.29 14.48 -4.00
C SER A 128 3.48 13.50 -3.99
N ARG A 129 4.23 13.47 -2.90
CA ARG A 129 5.34 12.51 -2.73
C ARG A 129 4.85 11.09 -2.59
N MET A 130 3.72 10.88 -1.91
CA MET A 130 3.08 9.56 -1.81
C MET A 130 2.61 9.07 -3.18
N GLU A 131 1.97 9.92 -3.98
CA GLU A 131 1.56 9.58 -5.35
C GLU A 131 2.76 9.12 -6.18
N LYS A 132 3.85 9.86 -6.14
CA LYS A 132 5.09 9.52 -6.87
C LYS A 132 5.64 8.17 -6.42
N ASN A 133 5.78 7.97 -5.11
CA ASN A 133 6.33 6.73 -4.55
C ASN A 133 5.44 5.53 -4.88
N ASP A 134 4.15 5.65 -4.69
CA ASP A 134 3.20 4.56 -4.95
C ASP A 134 3.24 4.14 -6.43
N TYR A 135 3.24 5.12 -7.33
CA TYR A 135 3.33 4.83 -8.76
C TYR A 135 4.64 4.11 -9.12
N GLU A 136 5.77 4.65 -8.66
CA GLU A 136 7.10 4.09 -8.98
C GLU A 136 7.28 2.68 -8.39
N ILE A 137 6.87 2.48 -7.13
CA ILE A 137 6.96 1.20 -6.44
C ILE A 137 6.11 0.15 -7.15
N ILE A 138 4.85 0.47 -7.47
CA ILE A 138 3.94 -0.46 -8.14
C ILE A 138 4.47 -0.83 -9.52
N CYS A 139 4.98 0.12 -10.29
CA CYS A 139 5.60 -0.16 -11.57
C CYS A 139 6.79 -1.14 -11.44
N LYS A 140 7.66 -0.93 -10.46
CA LYS A 140 8.80 -1.83 -10.20
C LYS A 140 8.34 -3.23 -9.82
N ILE A 141 7.31 -3.35 -8.99
CA ILE A 141 6.76 -4.65 -8.59
C ILE A 141 6.15 -5.38 -9.79
N ILE A 142 5.38 -4.71 -10.62
CA ILE A 142 4.83 -5.28 -11.85
C ILE A 142 5.93 -5.78 -12.79
N GLN A 143 7.05 -5.07 -12.85
CA GLN A 143 8.22 -5.43 -13.66
C GLN A 143 9.09 -6.52 -13.02
N GLY A 144 8.77 -7.00 -11.81
CA GLY A 144 9.57 -7.97 -11.09
C GLY A 144 10.86 -7.41 -10.48
N LYS A 145 11.00 -6.10 -10.39
CA LYS A 145 12.19 -5.40 -9.88
C LYS A 145 12.10 -5.18 -8.37
N PHE A 146 12.09 -6.26 -7.61
CA PHE A 146 12.06 -6.22 -6.15
C PHE A 146 12.75 -7.44 -5.56
N LYS A 147 13.12 -7.35 -4.27
CA LYS A 147 13.68 -8.45 -3.50
C LYS A 147 12.93 -8.60 -2.18
N ARG A 148 12.27 -9.73 -2.01
CA ARG A 148 11.51 -10.06 -0.79
C ARG A 148 12.44 -10.24 0.39
N ARG A 149 12.14 -9.58 1.52
CA ARG A 149 12.87 -9.74 2.77
C ARG A 149 11.94 -9.60 3.97
N LYS A 150 12.29 -10.26 5.07
CA LYS A 150 11.55 -10.08 6.34
C LYS A 150 11.78 -8.68 6.92
N GLN A 151 10.79 -8.17 7.63
CA GLN A 151 10.97 -6.96 8.43
C GLN A 151 11.99 -7.23 9.55
N ARG A 152 12.84 -6.24 9.81
CA ARG A 152 13.89 -6.31 10.84
C ARG A 152 13.73 -5.17 11.83
N GLY A 153 13.94 -5.47 13.12
CA GLY A 153 13.88 -4.49 14.20
C GLY A 153 12.67 -4.70 15.11
N VAL A 154 12.57 -3.84 16.11
CA VAL A 154 11.47 -3.87 17.10
C VAL A 154 10.24 -3.19 16.50
N PRO A 155 9.11 -3.87 16.40
CA PRO A 155 7.88 -3.27 15.89
C PRO A 155 7.28 -2.28 16.88
N SER A 156 6.60 -1.25 16.35
CA SER A 156 5.73 -0.38 17.12
C SER A 156 4.34 -0.34 16.47
N PHE A 157 3.32 -0.09 17.28
CA PHE A 157 1.92 -0.14 16.88
C PHE A 157 1.21 1.13 17.33
N TYR A 158 0.41 1.71 16.45
CA TYR A 158 -0.38 2.89 16.73
C TYR A 158 -1.83 2.69 16.28
N LYS A 159 -2.75 3.22 17.07
CA LYS A 159 -4.17 3.24 16.72
C LYS A 159 -4.45 4.32 15.70
N ARG A 160 -5.49 4.10 14.90
CA ARG A 160 -6.02 5.11 13.99
C ARG A 160 -6.48 6.34 14.79
N ARG A 161 -6.12 7.51 14.30
CA ARG A 161 -6.59 8.79 14.83
C ARG A 161 -7.89 9.17 14.16
N THR A 162 -8.82 9.66 14.95
CA THR A 162 -10.13 10.18 14.51
C THR A 162 -10.12 11.70 14.52
#